data_47ffac12f20877243a5e4a9ab94d7735
#
_entry.id   47ffac12f20877243a5e4a9ab94d7735
#
_cell.length_a   1.000
_cell.length_b   1.000
_cell.length_c   1.000
_cell.angle_alpha   90.00
_cell.angle_beta   90.00
_cell.angle_gamma   90.00
#
_symmetry.space_group_name_H-M   'P 1'
#
loop_
_entity.id
_entity.type
_entity.pdbx_description
1 polymer ?
#
loop_
_entity_poly.entity_id
_entity_poly.type
_entity_poly.pdbx_seq_one_letter_code
_entity_poly.pdbx_strand_id
1 'polypeptide(L)'
;MLIHIDTKGYTEKPKEHISIIKPRLQGANTIKDIDLETLIKYIQRGYSISPAVMDGKGCKAENWKEQRLFMVDIDNDKSDKPVLSVSNALEICNRYNLPPAFYYYSFSHSEQKEKYRLCFVMNETVTNQALRAVIAQTLVKLFPQSDTSCTNADRIFYGTNKDVVICDLSATIDIENVLKLQEPQQQKQVKTGNEELDRLKEDFDFFRYLQERNGKTVFNNSKCAMFERCEICGHKKDLVYYHETKTFNCFGASGNVGGSVIDYIIAVEKTDLKGAIDRLYELSGITRPSKREYAIKAKIKANEGIVSKLIELDAYRKYSLDDKSFGALFAEVFKDTCRYNATAKEWYFYNGKVWTRDEGSMRTRL
;
A
#
# COMPACT_ATOMS: atom_id res chain seq x y z
N MET A 1 27.65 8.64 11.37
CA MET A 1 26.30 9.20 11.34
C MET A 1 26.04 10.03 12.58
N LEU A 2 25.27 11.13 12.43
CA LEU A 2 24.92 11.98 13.55
C LEU A 2 23.82 11.34 14.41
N ILE A 3 24.02 11.36 15.74
CA ILE A 3 23.10 10.80 16.72
C ILE A 3 23.29 11.50 18.07
N HIS A 4 22.24 11.60 18.88
CA HIS A 4 22.38 12.04 20.26
C HIS A 4 22.66 10.86 21.18
N ILE A 5 23.67 11.01 22.04
CA ILE A 5 24.02 10.05 23.09
C ILE A 5 23.97 10.75 24.45
N ASP A 6 23.30 10.11 25.42
CA ASP A 6 23.23 10.62 26.79
C ASP A 6 24.62 10.79 27.39
N THR A 7 24.76 11.69 28.30
CA THR A 7 25.98 11.87 29.12
C THR A 7 26.07 10.90 30.29
N LYS A 8 24.97 10.19 30.60
CA LYS A 8 24.86 9.25 31.73
C LYS A 8 24.46 7.85 31.19
N GLY A 9 25.26 6.83 31.59
CA GLY A 9 24.95 5.42 31.39
C GLY A 9 24.21 4.84 32.61
N TYR A 10 23.41 3.79 32.37
CA TYR A 10 22.61 3.11 33.38
C TYR A 10 22.88 1.61 33.36
N THR A 11 22.90 1.00 34.54
CA THR A 11 23.06 -0.46 34.72
C THR A 11 21.70 -1.18 34.79
N GLU A 12 20.61 -0.44 34.98
CA GLU A 12 19.22 -0.90 35.01
C GLU A 12 18.33 0.11 34.31
N LYS A 13 17.06 -0.24 34.07
CA LYS A 13 16.07 0.70 33.47
C LYS A 13 16.02 1.99 34.29
N PRO A 14 16.25 3.17 33.68
CA PRO A 14 16.23 4.42 34.41
C PRO A 14 14.95 4.63 35.20
N LYS A 15 15.09 5.00 36.50
CA LYS A 15 13.98 5.40 37.37
C LYS A 15 13.65 6.88 37.24
N GLU A 16 14.55 7.67 36.67
CA GLU A 16 14.35 9.09 36.40
C GLU A 16 13.18 9.29 35.43
N HIS A 17 12.37 10.34 35.68
CA HIS A 17 11.29 10.66 34.79
C HIS A 17 11.80 11.10 33.41
N ILE A 18 11.11 10.70 32.34
CA ILE A 18 11.50 10.96 30.95
C ILE A 18 11.70 12.48 30.68
N SER A 19 10.99 13.37 31.37
CA SER A 19 11.10 14.82 31.25
C SER A 19 12.46 15.37 31.74
N ILE A 20 13.22 14.57 32.50
CA ILE A 20 14.58 14.91 32.95
C ILE A 20 15.63 14.36 31.97
N ILE A 21 15.41 13.13 31.52
CA ILE A 21 16.34 12.42 30.62
C ILE A 21 16.33 13.07 29.23
N LYS A 22 15.16 13.33 28.69
CA LYS A 22 14.98 13.80 27.32
C LYS A 22 15.64 15.16 27.02
N PRO A 23 15.48 16.21 27.83
CA PRO A 23 16.20 17.48 27.65
C PRO A 23 17.71 17.35 27.72
N ARG A 24 18.22 16.48 28.62
CA ARG A 24 19.65 16.20 28.76
C ARG A 24 20.19 15.51 27.52
N LEU A 25 19.49 14.49 27.02
CA LEU A 25 19.91 13.68 25.90
C LEU A 25 19.87 14.46 24.58
N GLN A 26 18.86 15.26 24.34
CA GLN A 26 18.64 15.98 23.07
C GLN A 26 19.22 17.41 23.06
N GLY A 27 20.16 17.72 23.96
CA GLY A 27 20.91 18.97 23.94
C GLY A 27 21.97 18.99 22.83
N ALA A 28 22.39 20.18 22.42
CA ALA A 28 23.38 20.37 21.34
C ALA A 28 24.71 19.63 21.61
N ASN A 29 25.13 19.57 22.88
CA ASN A 29 26.39 18.94 23.29
C ASN A 29 26.38 17.39 23.29
N THR A 30 25.22 16.78 23.04
CA THR A 30 25.07 15.32 23.00
C THR A 30 25.11 14.74 21.58
N ILE A 31 25.13 15.60 20.56
CA ILE A 31 25.28 15.17 19.16
C ILE A 31 26.69 14.65 18.93
N LYS A 32 26.79 13.44 18.42
CA LYS A 32 28.06 12.80 18.06
C LYS A 32 27.99 12.26 16.65
N ASP A 33 29.07 12.41 15.90
CA ASP A 33 29.26 11.70 14.64
C ASP A 33 30.06 10.44 14.93
N ILE A 34 29.40 9.28 14.82
CA ILE A 34 30.00 7.99 15.18
C ILE A 34 29.62 6.89 14.20
N ASP A 35 30.42 5.84 14.18
CA ASP A 35 30.11 4.58 13.53
C ASP A 35 29.22 3.67 14.38
N LEU A 36 28.73 2.59 13.80
CA LEU A 36 27.84 1.65 14.49
C LEU A 36 28.54 0.87 15.58
N GLU A 37 29.81 0.53 15.42
CA GLU A 37 30.57 -0.21 16.47
C GLU A 37 30.70 0.63 17.74
N THR A 38 31.00 1.91 17.58
CA THR A 38 31.08 2.86 18.68
C THR A 38 29.69 3.07 19.32
N LEU A 39 28.64 3.19 18.52
CA LEU A 39 27.27 3.28 19.03
C LEU A 39 26.89 2.07 19.87
N ILE A 40 27.19 0.86 19.41
CA ILE A 40 26.91 -0.39 20.12
C ILE A 40 27.62 -0.39 21.50
N LYS A 41 28.88 0.05 21.57
CA LYS A 41 29.61 0.17 22.84
C LYS A 41 28.92 1.13 23.82
N TYR A 42 28.37 2.24 23.36
CA TYR A 42 27.57 3.14 24.21
C TYR A 42 26.29 2.46 24.70
N ILE A 43 25.53 1.81 23.79
CA ILE A 43 24.28 1.10 24.13
C ILE A 43 24.58 0.01 25.20
N GLN A 44 25.61 -0.81 25.02
CA GLN A 44 26.01 -1.86 25.98
C GLN A 44 26.44 -1.33 27.36
N ARG A 45 26.92 -0.10 27.42
CA ARG A 45 27.24 0.60 28.67
C ARG A 45 26.01 1.30 29.29
N GLY A 46 24.82 1.07 28.73
CA GLY A 46 23.56 1.60 29.26
C GLY A 46 23.27 3.05 28.90
N TYR A 47 24.02 3.65 27.97
CA TYR A 47 23.73 5.02 27.52
C TYR A 47 22.47 5.05 26.66
N SER A 48 21.56 5.97 26.99
CA SER A 48 20.37 6.22 26.17
C SER A 48 20.74 6.99 24.90
N ILE A 49 19.99 6.79 23.84
CA ILE A 49 20.20 7.44 22.54
C ILE A 49 18.92 8.08 22.01
N SER A 50 19.07 9.11 21.19
CA SER A 50 18.03 9.61 20.31
C SER A 50 18.52 9.43 18.87
N PRO A 51 17.86 8.57 18.07
CA PRO A 51 18.24 8.34 16.68
C PRO A 51 18.11 9.57 15.79
N ALA A 52 17.20 10.47 16.16
CA ALA A 52 16.95 11.71 15.45
C ALA A 52 17.85 12.85 15.99
N VAL A 53 18.34 13.68 15.08
CA VAL A 53 19.05 14.91 15.42
C VAL A 53 18.02 16.04 15.56
N MET A 54 18.11 16.79 16.65
CA MET A 54 17.28 17.95 16.94
C MET A 54 18.06 19.25 16.67
N ASP A 55 17.39 20.34 16.35
CA ASP A 55 18.03 21.64 16.02
C ASP A 55 18.56 22.42 17.24
N GLY A 56 18.56 21.82 18.43
CA GLY A 56 19.05 22.39 19.67
C GLY A 56 18.07 23.27 20.43
N LYS A 57 16.85 23.48 19.93
CA LYS A 57 15.81 24.32 20.54
C LYS A 57 14.87 23.56 21.48
N GLY A 58 15.22 22.36 21.86
CA GLY A 58 14.48 21.49 22.77
C GLY A 58 13.99 20.19 22.16
N CYS A 59 13.38 19.36 23.00
CA CYS A 59 13.08 17.94 22.74
C CYS A 59 11.68 17.72 22.18
N LYS A 60 11.26 18.57 21.26
CA LYS A 60 9.94 18.47 20.63
C LYS A 60 10.08 17.93 19.21
N ALA A 61 9.08 17.21 18.75
CA ALA A 61 9.03 16.65 17.39
C ALA A 61 9.17 17.73 16.30
N GLU A 62 8.72 18.97 16.58
CA GLU A 62 8.84 20.12 15.67
C GLU A 62 10.29 20.55 15.41
N ASN A 63 11.21 20.23 16.34
CA ASN A 63 12.64 20.55 16.24
C ASN A 63 13.47 19.44 15.60
N TRP A 64 12.82 18.41 15.06
CA TRP A 64 13.48 17.36 14.33
C TRP A 64 14.16 17.91 13.06
N LYS A 65 15.41 17.54 12.84
CA LYS A 65 16.24 18.02 11.73
C LYS A 65 16.53 16.91 10.71
N GLU A 66 17.08 15.78 11.19
CA GLU A 66 17.50 14.68 10.34
C GLU A 66 17.58 13.36 11.10
N GLN A 67 17.57 12.25 10.38
CA GLN A 67 17.67 10.91 10.95
C GLN A 67 18.18 9.91 9.91
N ARG A 68 19.08 9.01 10.32
CA ARG A 68 19.56 7.90 9.49
C ARG A 68 19.32 6.55 10.14
N LEU A 69 19.33 6.47 11.47
CA LEU A 69 19.03 5.27 12.24
C LEU A 69 17.54 5.25 12.61
N PHE A 70 16.84 4.18 12.29
CA PHE A 70 15.46 3.94 12.68
C PHE A 70 15.41 2.71 13.59
N MET A 71 14.59 2.77 14.63
CA MET A 71 14.52 1.71 15.62
C MET A 71 13.08 1.34 15.92
N VAL A 72 12.84 0.05 16.09
CA VAL A 72 11.54 -0.51 16.48
C VAL A 72 11.70 -1.23 17.81
N ASP A 73 10.91 -0.85 18.81
CA ASP A 73 10.85 -1.47 20.13
C ASP A 73 9.76 -2.55 20.13
N ILE A 74 10.14 -3.80 20.42
CA ILE A 74 9.23 -4.95 20.48
C ILE A 74 9.08 -5.31 21.95
N ASP A 75 7.92 -5.00 22.52
CA ASP A 75 7.64 -5.19 23.94
C ASP A 75 6.91 -6.50 24.28
N ASN A 76 6.24 -7.12 23.30
CA ASN A 76 5.41 -8.29 23.48
C ASN A 76 4.31 -8.11 24.56
N ASP A 77 3.79 -6.90 24.69
CA ASP A 77 2.82 -6.51 25.73
C ASP A 77 1.36 -6.56 25.22
N LYS A 78 1.12 -6.74 23.90
CA LYS A 78 -0.21 -6.76 23.31
C LYS A 78 -0.80 -8.16 23.42
N SER A 79 -1.80 -8.33 24.28
CA SER A 79 -2.44 -9.62 24.55
C SER A 79 -3.33 -10.13 23.41
N ASP A 80 -3.77 -9.23 22.52
CA ASP A 80 -4.59 -9.52 21.32
C ASP A 80 -3.76 -9.99 20.12
N LYS A 81 -2.43 -10.02 20.27
CA LYS A 81 -1.50 -10.39 19.18
C LYS A 81 -0.53 -11.49 19.63
N PRO A 82 -0.11 -12.37 18.70
CA PRO A 82 0.86 -13.40 19.01
C PRO A 82 2.19 -12.78 19.46
N VAL A 83 2.88 -13.45 20.37
CA VAL A 83 4.25 -13.09 20.78
C VAL A 83 5.15 -13.15 19.56
N LEU A 84 5.97 -12.12 19.39
CA LEU A 84 6.94 -12.01 18.31
C LEU A 84 8.33 -12.28 18.84
N SER A 85 8.88 -13.47 18.57
CA SER A 85 10.27 -13.79 18.89
C SER A 85 11.24 -13.03 17.98
N VAL A 86 12.49 -12.88 18.40
CA VAL A 86 13.56 -12.30 17.56
C VAL A 86 13.69 -13.07 16.25
N SER A 87 13.65 -14.41 16.28
CA SER A 87 13.74 -15.24 15.07
C SER A 87 12.64 -14.88 14.07
N ASN A 88 11.40 -14.83 14.52
CA ASN A 88 10.25 -14.49 13.66
C ASN A 88 10.33 -13.03 13.15
N ALA A 89 10.86 -12.11 13.96
CA ALA A 89 11.08 -10.73 13.53
C ALA A 89 12.15 -10.64 12.44
N LEU A 90 13.23 -11.41 12.53
CA LEU A 90 14.26 -11.49 11.50
C LEU A 90 13.74 -12.16 10.22
N GLU A 91 12.83 -13.13 10.30
CA GLU A 91 12.14 -13.71 9.14
C GLU A 91 11.27 -12.66 8.43
N ILE A 92 10.58 -11.80 9.18
CA ILE A 92 9.84 -10.65 8.62
C ILE A 92 10.82 -9.71 7.91
N CYS A 93 11.95 -9.37 8.55
CA CYS A 93 12.98 -8.54 7.94
C CYS A 93 13.49 -9.13 6.61
N ASN A 94 13.80 -10.42 6.58
CA ASN A 94 14.25 -11.10 5.37
C ASN A 94 13.19 -11.11 4.27
N ARG A 95 11.94 -11.39 4.62
CA ARG A 95 10.81 -11.41 3.68
C ARG A 95 10.63 -10.08 2.96
N TYR A 96 10.83 -8.98 3.66
CA TYR A 96 10.64 -7.63 3.14
C TYR A 96 11.93 -6.93 2.70
N ASN A 97 13.06 -7.64 2.69
CA ASN A 97 14.38 -7.09 2.38
C ASN A 97 14.72 -5.83 3.21
N LEU A 98 14.52 -5.95 4.52
CA LEU A 98 14.81 -4.92 5.51
C LEU A 98 15.85 -5.42 6.53
N PRO A 99 17.12 -5.60 6.14
CA PRO A 99 18.14 -6.14 7.05
C PRO A 99 18.39 -5.18 8.22
N PRO A 100 18.22 -5.62 9.48
CA PRO A 100 18.66 -4.84 10.63
C PRO A 100 20.19 -4.87 10.71
N ALA A 101 20.81 -3.73 11.05
CA ALA A 101 22.25 -3.69 11.28
C ALA A 101 22.62 -4.47 12.55
N PHE A 102 21.83 -4.31 13.59
CA PHE A 102 21.92 -5.04 14.85
C PHE A 102 20.59 -5.00 15.59
N TYR A 103 20.46 -5.82 16.62
CA TYR A 103 19.40 -5.70 17.62
C TYR A 103 19.95 -5.85 19.02
N TYR A 104 19.19 -5.44 20.03
CA TYR A 104 19.58 -5.63 21.42
C TYR A 104 18.37 -5.83 22.33
N TYR A 105 18.58 -6.61 23.39
CA TYR A 105 17.58 -6.84 24.41
C TYR A 105 17.46 -5.64 25.35
N SER A 106 16.24 -5.21 25.65
CA SER A 106 15.99 -4.09 26.56
C SER A 106 16.29 -4.49 28.03
N PHE A 107 16.44 -3.51 28.92
CA PHE A 107 16.59 -3.77 30.36
C PHE A 107 15.47 -4.65 30.93
N SER A 108 14.25 -4.55 30.37
CA SER A 108 13.06 -5.28 30.83
C SER A 108 12.90 -6.66 30.19
N HIS A 109 13.86 -7.11 29.38
CA HIS A 109 13.86 -8.44 28.78
C HIS A 109 14.00 -9.55 29.84
N SER A 110 13.25 -10.64 29.67
CA SER A 110 13.39 -11.87 30.43
C SER A 110 13.18 -13.08 29.50
N GLU A 111 13.58 -14.27 29.94
CA GLU A 111 13.36 -15.52 29.20
C GLU A 111 11.88 -15.80 28.94
N GLN A 112 10.99 -15.40 29.84
CA GLN A 112 9.55 -15.58 29.72
C GLN A 112 8.93 -14.54 28.79
N LYS A 113 9.60 -13.39 28.57
CA LYS A 113 9.08 -12.30 27.78
C LYS A 113 10.19 -11.59 27.04
N GLU A 114 10.37 -11.93 25.78
CA GLU A 114 11.36 -11.28 24.93
C GLU A 114 10.99 -9.81 24.70
N LYS A 115 11.91 -8.91 25.06
CA LYS A 115 11.82 -7.48 24.79
C LYS A 115 13.10 -7.00 24.15
N TYR A 116 13.02 -6.53 22.91
CA TYR A 116 14.19 -6.19 22.11
C TYR A 116 13.93 -5.05 21.16
N ARG A 117 15.00 -4.49 20.62
CA ARG A 117 14.98 -3.38 19.66
C ARG A 117 15.71 -3.73 18.40
N LEU A 118 15.02 -3.62 17.27
CA LEU A 118 15.61 -3.75 15.95
C LEU A 118 16.14 -2.40 15.49
N CYS A 119 17.35 -2.38 14.94
CA CYS A 119 18.05 -1.17 14.52
C CYS A 119 18.33 -1.19 13.01
N PHE A 120 17.74 -0.24 12.28
CA PHE A 120 17.78 -0.15 10.83
C PHE A 120 18.50 1.13 10.40
N VAL A 121 19.47 1.00 9.51
CA VAL A 121 20.20 2.14 8.96
C VAL A 121 19.71 2.41 7.54
N MET A 122 19.28 3.64 7.25
CA MET A 122 18.91 4.01 5.88
C MET A 122 20.14 4.23 5.02
N ASN A 123 20.02 3.97 3.71
CA ASN A 123 21.09 4.19 2.74
C ASN A 123 21.53 5.66 2.71
N GLU A 124 20.64 6.60 2.99
CA GLU A 124 20.90 8.03 3.07
C GLU A 124 20.29 8.67 4.31
N THR A 125 20.73 9.89 4.63
CA THR A 125 20.17 10.67 5.74
C THR A 125 18.84 11.27 5.34
N VAL A 126 17.79 10.98 6.09
CA VAL A 126 16.45 11.52 5.90
C VAL A 126 16.39 12.92 6.53
N THR A 127 16.13 13.94 5.72
CA THR A 127 15.99 15.35 6.12
C THR A 127 14.57 15.88 5.96
N ASN A 128 13.68 15.09 5.37
CA ASN A 128 12.26 15.42 5.23
C ASN A 128 11.44 14.75 6.35
N GLN A 129 10.78 15.55 7.19
CA GLN A 129 10.03 15.07 8.35
C GLN A 129 8.84 14.19 7.97
N ALA A 130 8.17 14.47 6.83
CA ALA A 130 7.07 13.64 6.35
C ALA A 130 7.56 12.27 5.91
N LEU A 131 8.67 12.22 5.16
CA LEU A 131 9.32 10.96 4.76
C LEU A 131 9.77 10.15 5.98
N ARG A 132 10.35 10.80 7.00
CA ARG A 132 10.69 10.17 8.26
C ARG A 132 9.46 9.53 8.93
N ALA A 133 8.34 10.25 8.98
CA ALA A 133 7.10 9.73 9.58
C ALA A 133 6.61 8.49 8.83
N VAL A 134 6.65 8.52 7.52
CA VAL A 134 6.30 7.38 6.65
C VAL A 134 7.19 6.17 6.93
N ILE A 135 8.51 6.35 6.95
CA ILE A 135 9.46 5.25 7.23
C ILE A 135 9.18 4.65 8.61
N ALA A 136 9.07 5.48 9.65
CA ALA A 136 8.82 4.99 11.01
C ALA A 136 7.48 4.25 11.14
N GLN A 137 6.42 4.75 10.54
CA GLN A 137 5.11 4.09 10.53
C GLN A 137 5.13 2.75 9.81
N THR A 138 5.82 2.68 8.65
CA THR A 138 5.96 1.43 7.90
C THR A 138 6.69 0.38 8.73
N LEU A 139 7.84 0.73 9.28
CA LEU A 139 8.62 -0.20 10.11
C LEU A 139 7.80 -0.67 11.33
N VAL A 140 7.11 0.22 12.02
CA VAL A 140 6.27 -0.15 13.19
C VAL A 140 5.11 -1.05 12.78
N LYS A 141 4.44 -0.80 11.65
CA LYS A 141 3.30 -1.62 11.17
C LYS A 141 3.69 -3.04 10.79
N LEU A 142 4.92 -3.27 10.35
CA LEU A 142 5.40 -4.61 9.97
C LEU A 142 5.49 -5.57 11.16
N PHE A 143 5.65 -5.06 12.38
CA PHE A 143 5.84 -5.87 13.58
C PHE A 143 4.63 -5.75 14.53
N PRO A 144 3.82 -6.81 14.65
CA PRO A 144 2.56 -6.77 15.43
C PRO A 144 2.72 -6.31 16.88
N GLN A 145 3.85 -6.64 17.50
CA GLN A 145 4.15 -6.35 18.91
C GLN A 145 4.99 -5.08 19.13
N SER A 146 5.17 -4.27 18.09
CA SER A 146 5.94 -3.02 18.18
C SER A 146 5.24 -1.98 19.04
N ASP A 147 6.02 -1.18 19.76
CA ASP A 147 5.54 0.05 20.41
C ASP A 147 5.29 1.14 19.37
N THR A 148 4.03 1.58 19.26
CA THR A 148 3.62 2.63 18.30
C THR A 148 4.29 3.97 18.57
N SER A 149 4.77 4.22 19.79
CA SER A 149 5.50 5.45 20.12
C SER A 149 6.86 5.58 19.41
N CYS A 150 7.37 4.49 18.79
CA CYS A 150 8.53 4.54 17.89
C CYS A 150 8.32 5.42 16.66
N THR A 151 7.09 5.76 16.33
CA THR A 151 6.76 6.73 15.27
C THR A 151 7.01 8.20 15.66
N ASN A 152 7.22 8.50 16.95
CA ASN A 152 7.47 9.86 17.40
C ASN A 152 8.87 10.33 16.98
N ALA A 153 8.95 11.54 16.42
CA ALA A 153 10.21 12.10 15.94
C ALA A 153 11.24 12.37 17.05
N ASP A 154 10.75 12.59 18.26
CA ASP A 154 11.55 12.88 19.46
C ASP A 154 11.68 11.68 20.39
N ARG A 155 11.48 10.45 19.85
CA ARG A 155 11.63 9.21 20.62
C ARG A 155 13.08 9.01 21.06
N ILE A 156 13.25 8.63 22.32
CA ILE A 156 14.53 8.17 22.88
C ILE A 156 14.46 6.66 23.16
N PHE A 157 15.61 6.02 23.09
CA PHE A 157 15.78 4.61 23.41
C PHE A 157 16.82 4.44 24.51
N TYR A 158 16.47 3.72 25.55
CA TYR A 158 17.43 3.40 26.60
C TYR A 158 18.48 2.42 26.10
N GLY A 159 19.69 2.51 26.60
CA GLY A 159 20.69 1.49 26.40
C GLY A 159 20.35 0.17 27.13
N THR A 160 21.30 -0.69 27.33
CA THR A 160 21.07 -2.00 27.91
C THR A 160 22.31 -2.49 28.70
N ASN A 161 22.09 -3.44 29.63
CA ASN A 161 23.12 -4.29 30.22
C ASN A 161 22.99 -5.74 29.73
N LYS A 162 22.16 -5.97 28.68
CA LYS A 162 21.91 -7.26 28.04
C LYS A 162 22.71 -7.37 26.75
N ASP A 163 22.53 -8.49 26.05
CA ASP A 163 23.25 -8.76 24.84
C ASP A 163 22.81 -7.80 23.69
N VAL A 164 23.81 -7.40 22.92
CA VAL A 164 23.65 -6.75 21.61
C VAL A 164 24.18 -7.72 20.57
N VAL A 165 23.34 -8.02 19.60
CA VAL A 165 23.65 -8.97 18.54
C VAL A 165 23.81 -8.21 17.23
N ILE A 166 24.99 -8.33 16.63
CA ILE A 166 25.30 -7.76 15.32
C ILE A 166 24.74 -8.69 14.25
N CYS A 167 23.90 -8.14 13.35
CA CYS A 167 23.43 -8.84 12.17
C CYS A 167 24.36 -8.58 10.98
N ASP A 168 24.44 -7.32 10.53
CA ASP A 168 25.35 -6.86 9.48
C ASP A 168 25.53 -5.34 9.60
N LEU A 169 26.69 -4.88 10.06
CA LEU A 169 26.98 -3.46 10.24
C LEU A 169 27.12 -2.69 8.91
N SER A 170 27.28 -3.40 7.80
CA SER A 170 27.30 -2.80 6.45
C SER A 170 25.89 -2.68 5.84
N ALA A 171 24.91 -3.36 6.45
CA ALA A 171 23.55 -3.36 5.94
C ALA A 171 22.92 -1.98 5.98
N THR A 172 22.35 -1.58 4.86
CA THR A 172 21.52 -0.37 4.75
C THR A 172 20.21 -0.69 4.05
N ILE A 173 19.18 0.04 4.42
CA ILE A 173 17.87 -0.06 3.80
C ILE A 173 17.70 1.06 2.79
N ASP A 174 17.36 0.70 1.55
CA ASP A 174 16.91 1.66 0.56
C ASP A 174 15.55 2.23 0.97
N ILE A 175 15.46 3.55 1.08
CA ILE A 175 14.23 4.27 1.42
C ILE A 175 13.10 3.89 0.47
N GLU A 176 13.41 3.69 -0.82
CA GLU A 176 12.43 3.25 -1.79
C GLU A 176 11.82 1.87 -1.47
N ASN A 177 12.60 0.96 -0.89
CA ASN A 177 12.09 -0.35 -0.47
C ASN A 177 11.08 -0.21 0.67
N VAL A 178 11.34 0.69 1.63
CA VAL A 178 10.37 0.99 2.70
C VAL A 178 9.09 1.60 2.12
N LEU A 179 9.22 2.52 1.17
CA LEU A 179 8.07 3.15 0.54
C LEU A 179 7.22 2.15 -0.27
N LYS A 180 7.86 1.17 -0.93
CA LYS A 180 7.14 0.09 -1.63
C LYS A 180 6.31 -0.79 -0.69
N LEU A 181 6.72 -0.95 0.56
CA LEU A 181 5.97 -1.72 1.55
C LEU A 181 4.71 -1.00 2.04
N GLN A 182 4.63 0.30 1.77
CA GLN A 182 3.41 1.07 1.97
C GLN A 182 2.42 0.91 0.82
N GLU A 183 2.88 0.38 -0.31
CA GLU A 183 1.95 0.04 -1.36
C GLU A 183 0.91 -0.90 -0.76
N PRO A 184 -0.39 -0.58 -0.84
CA PRO A 184 -1.42 -1.56 -0.59
C PRO A 184 -1.00 -2.76 -1.39
N GLN A 185 -0.97 -3.98 -0.80
CA GLN A 185 -0.73 -5.22 -1.53
C GLN A 185 -1.44 -5.06 -2.85
N GLN A 186 -0.70 -4.93 -3.95
CA GLN A 186 -1.15 -4.47 -5.25
C GLN A 186 -2.62 -4.86 -5.47
N GLN A 187 -3.54 -4.03 -5.07
CA GLN A 187 -4.79 -3.98 -5.78
C GLN A 187 -4.40 -3.39 -7.13
N LYS A 188 -3.84 -4.28 -8.01
CA LYS A 188 -3.91 -4.05 -9.44
C LYS A 188 -5.28 -3.48 -9.64
N GLN A 189 -5.40 -2.31 -10.25
CA GLN A 189 -6.72 -1.75 -10.55
C GLN A 189 -7.55 -2.91 -11.10
N VAL A 190 -8.49 -3.39 -10.29
CA VAL A 190 -9.32 -4.52 -10.69
C VAL A 190 -10.05 -4.00 -11.91
N LYS A 191 -9.72 -4.57 -13.07
CA LYS A 191 -10.45 -4.24 -14.29
C LYS A 191 -11.89 -4.59 -14.00
N THR A 192 -12.75 -3.61 -14.06
CA THR A 192 -14.17 -3.76 -13.71
C THR A 192 -14.91 -4.66 -14.69
N GLY A 193 -14.25 -5.04 -15.78
CA GLY A 193 -14.86 -5.72 -16.93
C GLY A 193 -15.68 -4.76 -17.82
N ASN A 194 -15.75 -3.48 -17.45
CA ASN A 194 -16.33 -2.42 -18.25
C ASN A 194 -15.21 -1.55 -18.83
N GLU A 195 -14.83 -1.79 -20.07
CA GLU A 195 -13.74 -1.11 -20.77
C GLU A 195 -13.86 0.42 -20.73
N GLU A 196 -15.08 0.95 -20.79
CA GLU A 196 -15.35 2.39 -20.77
C GLU A 196 -15.06 2.98 -19.38
N LEU A 197 -15.48 2.30 -18.31
CA LEU A 197 -15.20 2.72 -16.94
C LEU A 197 -13.70 2.59 -16.61
N ASP A 198 -13.05 1.53 -17.09
CA ASP A 198 -11.63 1.33 -16.88
C ASP A 198 -10.82 2.43 -17.60
N ARG A 199 -11.22 2.80 -18.84
CA ARG A 199 -10.63 3.94 -19.57
C ARG A 199 -10.87 5.26 -18.83
N LEU A 200 -12.09 5.50 -18.36
CA LEU A 200 -12.41 6.72 -17.60
C LEU A 200 -11.53 6.87 -16.36
N LYS A 201 -11.28 5.78 -15.62
CA LYS A 201 -10.36 5.75 -14.47
C LYS A 201 -8.91 6.05 -14.86
N GLU A 202 -8.48 5.57 -16.04
CA GLU A 202 -7.13 5.82 -16.54
C GLU A 202 -6.94 7.26 -17.00
N ASP A 203 -7.95 7.85 -17.66
CA ASP A 203 -7.90 9.20 -18.22
C ASP A 203 -8.12 10.29 -17.16
N PHE A 204 -8.74 9.95 -16.02
CA PHE A 204 -9.01 10.90 -14.95
C PHE A 204 -7.72 11.32 -14.22
N ASP A 205 -7.52 12.64 -14.10
CA ASP A 205 -6.37 13.20 -13.35
C ASP A 205 -6.62 13.10 -11.84
N PHE A 206 -6.47 11.87 -11.32
CA PHE A 206 -6.70 11.58 -9.92
C PHE A 206 -5.71 12.31 -9.00
N PHE A 207 -4.46 12.49 -9.44
CA PHE A 207 -3.47 13.20 -8.63
C PHE A 207 -3.87 14.67 -8.41
N ARG A 208 -4.25 15.37 -9.46
CA ARG A 208 -4.75 16.74 -9.37
C ARG A 208 -6.01 16.84 -8.50
N TYR A 209 -6.95 15.92 -8.66
CA TYR A 209 -8.15 15.86 -7.83
C TYR A 209 -7.81 15.71 -6.34
N LEU A 210 -6.83 14.87 -6.00
CA LEU A 210 -6.34 14.73 -4.63
C LEU A 210 -5.68 16.03 -4.12
N GLN A 211 -4.91 16.74 -4.95
CA GLN A 211 -4.30 18.01 -4.56
C GLN A 211 -5.35 19.11 -4.25
N GLU A 212 -6.38 19.19 -5.05
CA GLU A 212 -7.47 20.16 -4.84
C GLU A 212 -8.20 19.91 -3.51
N ARG A 213 -8.36 18.67 -3.09
CA ARG A 213 -9.09 18.27 -1.88
C ARG A 213 -8.22 18.19 -0.61
N ASN A 214 -6.97 17.77 -0.73
CA ASN A 214 -6.10 17.47 0.41
C ASN A 214 -4.97 18.48 0.62
N GLY A 215 -4.91 19.51 -0.21
CA GLY A 215 -3.88 20.56 -0.14
C GLY A 215 -2.59 20.18 -0.84
N LYS A 216 -1.53 20.92 -0.54
CA LYS A 216 -0.22 20.72 -1.18
C LYS A 216 0.41 19.38 -0.79
N THR A 217 1.24 18.87 -1.69
CA THR A 217 2.09 17.74 -1.35
C THR A 217 3.24 18.18 -0.44
N VAL A 218 3.42 17.47 0.67
CA VAL A 218 4.56 17.65 1.59
C VAL A 218 5.77 16.84 1.16
N PHE A 219 5.53 15.84 0.33
CA PHE A 219 6.51 14.99 -0.30
C PHE A 219 5.98 14.55 -1.66
N ASN A 220 6.83 14.54 -2.70
CA ASN A 220 6.50 14.06 -4.03
C ASN A 220 7.78 13.60 -4.75
N ASN A 221 7.80 12.37 -5.23
CA ASN A 221 8.86 11.80 -6.06
C ASN A 221 8.26 11.05 -7.26
N SER A 222 9.08 10.35 -8.04
CA SER A 222 8.63 9.60 -9.22
C SER A 222 7.66 8.45 -8.90
N LYS A 223 7.60 7.96 -7.65
CA LYS A 223 6.81 6.81 -7.25
C LYS A 223 5.54 7.19 -6.48
N CYS A 224 5.65 8.10 -5.53
CA CYS A 224 4.52 8.47 -4.69
C CYS A 224 4.54 9.95 -4.26
N ALA A 225 3.38 10.43 -3.81
CA ALA A 225 3.20 11.74 -3.23
C ALA A 225 2.42 11.64 -1.91
N MET A 226 2.79 12.44 -0.91
CA MET A 226 2.10 12.56 0.36
C MET A 226 1.48 13.93 0.49
N PHE A 227 0.23 14.01 0.94
CA PHE A 227 -0.52 15.27 1.06
C PHE A 227 -0.45 15.86 2.46
N GLU A 228 -0.58 17.19 2.55
CA GLU A 228 -0.53 17.92 3.80
C GLU A 228 -1.58 17.45 4.81
N ARG A 229 -2.78 17.13 4.33
CA ARG A 229 -3.89 16.61 5.13
C ARG A 229 -4.60 15.48 4.38
N CYS A 230 -5.39 14.71 5.10
CA CYS A 230 -6.21 13.65 4.55
C CYS A 230 -7.69 13.95 4.82
N GLU A 231 -8.50 14.11 3.78
CA GLU A 231 -9.93 14.37 3.92
C GLU A 231 -10.70 13.15 4.48
N ILE A 232 -10.16 11.93 4.30
CA ILE A 232 -10.80 10.70 4.76
C ILE A 232 -10.76 10.58 6.28
N CYS A 233 -9.58 10.80 6.90
CA CYS A 233 -9.40 10.65 8.36
C CYS A 233 -9.28 11.97 9.12
N GLY A 234 -9.15 13.11 8.43
CA GLY A 234 -8.94 14.43 9.00
C GLY A 234 -7.53 14.70 9.52
N HIS A 235 -6.64 13.71 9.53
CA HIS A 235 -5.29 13.87 10.04
C HIS A 235 -4.33 14.44 9.00
N LYS A 236 -3.19 14.97 9.47
CA LYS A 236 -2.12 15.49 8.62
C LYS A 236 -1.19 14.36 8.17
N LYS A 237 -0.77 14.40 6.88
CA LYS A 237 0.28 13.53 6.32
C LYS A 237 -0.04 12.02 6.31
N ASP A 238 -1.30 11.66 6.31
CA ASP A 238 -1.74 10.26 6.32
C ASP A 238 -2.23 9.76 4.96
N LEU A 239 -2.33 10.64 3.95
CA LEU A 239 -2.74 10.28 2.60
C LEU A 239 -1.53 10.21 1.68
N VAL A 240 -1.33 9.06 1.06
CA VAL A 240 -0.28 8.81 0.06
C VAL A 240 -0.93 8.38 -1.25
N TYR A 241 -0.45 8.95 -2.36
CA TYR A 241 -0.81 8.57 -3.72
C TYR A 241 0.37 7.90 -4.43
N TYR A 242 0.11 6.87 -5.21
CA TYR A 242 1.10 6.10 -5.97
C TYR A 242 0.95 6.37 -7.47
N HIS A 243 1.98 6.96 -8.09
CA HIS A 243 1.92 7.41 -9.49
C HIS A 243 1.76 6.27 -10.49
N GLU A 244 2.49 5.17 -10.31
CA GLU A 244 2.48 4.03 -11.22
C GLU A 244 1.12 3.32 -11.28
N THR A 245 0.52 3.09 -10.11
CA THR A 245 -0.76 2.36 -9.99
C THR A 245 -1.98 3.27 -10.03
N LYS A 246 -1.79 4.59 -9.96
CA LYS A 246 -2.84 5.60 -9.80
C LYS A 246 -3.81 5.26 -8.64
N THR A 247 -3.24 4.80 -7.53
CA THR A 247 -3.97 4.42 -6.32
C THR A 247 -3.58 5.30 -5.15
N PHE A 248 -4.41 5.31 -4.11
CA PHE A 248 -4.11 6.00 -2.85
C PHE A 248 -4.15 5.06 -1.66
N ASN A 249 -3.58 5.50 -0.54
CA ASN A 249 -3.76 4.87 0.76
C ASN A 249 -3.85 5.93 1.87
N CYS A 250 -4.84 5.78 2.77
CA CYS A 250 -4.97 6.56 3.99
C CYS A 250 -4.51 5.72 5.19
N PHE A 251 -3.43 6.13 5.84
CA PHE A 251 -2.84 5.40 6.97
C PHE A 251 -3.48 5.76 8.32
N GLY A 252 -4.23 6.87 8.39
CA GLY A 252 -4.86 7.36 9.62
C GLY A 252 -6.25 6.77 9.89
N ALA A 253 -6.92 6.21 8.88
CA ALA A 253 -8.22 5.60 9.05
C ALA A 253 -8.11 4.20 9.69
N SER A 254 -8.95 3.91 10.67
CA SER A 254 -9.07 2.56 11.22
C SER A 254 -9.52 1.62 10.10
N GLY A 255 -8.66 0.67 9.70
CA GLY A 255 -8.97 -0.30 8.66
C GLY A 255 -8.23 -0.10 7.32
N ASN A 256 -7.27 0.80 7.25
CA ASN A 256 -6.39 0.98 6.07
C ASN A 256 -7.19 1.19 4.77
N VAL A 257 -7.75 2.39 4.60
CA VAL A 257 -8.58 2.74 3.43
C VAL A 257 -7.67 3.10 2.26
N GLY A 258 -7.80 2.38 1.15
CA GLY A 258 -7.01 2.62 -0.05
C GLY A 258 -7.66 2.04 -1.30
N GLY A 259 -7.13 2.38 -2.48
CA GLY A 259 -7.62 1.88 -3.75
C GLY A 259 -7.56 2.91 -4.89
N SER A 260 -8.49 2.81 -5.83
CA SER A 260 -8.63 3.67 -7.01
C SER A 260 -9.36 5.00 -6.68
N VAL A 261 -9.54 5.84 -7.68
CA VAL A 261 -10.37 7.07 -7.56
C VAL A 261 -11.80 6.76 -7.10
N ILE A 262 -12.38 5.64 -7.50
CA ILE A 262 -13.72 5.23 -7.07
C ILE A 262 -13.76 4.97 -5.57
N ASP A 263 -12.76 4.24 -5.05
CA ASP A 263 -12.63 3.94 -3.62
C ASP A 263 -12.44 5.22 -2.79
N TYR A 264 -11.71 6.20 -3.35
CA TYR A 264 -11.55 7.51 -2.73
C TYR A 264 -12.88 8.27 -2.64
N ILE A 265 -13.64 8.32 -3.73
CA ILE A 265 -14.95 8.97 -3.75
C ILE A 265 -15.91 8.30 -2.75
N ILE A 266 -15.94 6.97 -2.68
CA ILE A 266 -16.73 6.23 -1.69
C ILE A 266 -16.36 6.64 -0.27
N ALA A 267 -15.06 6.70 0.02
CA ALA A 267 -14.56 6.99 1.37
C ALA A 267 -14.88 8.43 1.81
N VAL A 268 -14.76 9.41 0.91
CA VAL A 268 -14.95 10.83 1.22
C VAL A 268 -16.41 11.24 1.18
N GLU A 269 -17.14 10.85 0.13
CA GLU A 269 -18.54 11.25 -0.06
C GLU A 269 -19.53 10.31 0.64
N LYS A 270 -19.02 9.22 1.27
CA LYS A 270 -19.81 8.19 1.99
C LYS A 270 -20.97 7.65 1.15
N THR A 271 -20.70 7.43 -0.12
CA THR A 271 -21.64 6.92 -1.11
C THR A 271 -21.40 5.43 -1.41
N ASP A 272 -22.32 4.81 -2.11
CA ASP A 272 -22.14 3.44 -2.62
C ASP A 272 -21.32 3.43 -3.94
N LEU A 273 -20.99 2.24 -4.43
CA LEU A 273 -20.24 2.06 -5.68
C LEU A 273 -20.93 2.73 -6.86
N LYS A 274 -22.25 2.68 -6.92
CA LYS A 274 -23.02 3.30 -8.03
C LYS A 274 -22.90 4.82 -7.99
N GLY A 275 -23.09 5.42 -6.80
CA GLY A 275 -22.96 6.86 -6.60
C GLY A 275 -21.54 7.36 -6.90
N ALA A 276 -20.50 6.59 -6.50
CA ALA A 276 -19.13 6.95 -6.81
C ALA A 276 -18.80 6.89 -8.32
N ILE A 277 -19.37 5.93 -9.04
CA ILE A 277 -19.23 5.86 -10.50
C ILE A 277 -19.94 7.05 -11.15
N ASP A 278 -21.18 7.36 -10.74
CA ASP A 278 -21.93 8.50 -11.26
C ASP A 278 -21.15 9.81 -11.02
N ARG A 279 -20.56 9.96 -9.84
CA ARG A 279 -19.72 11.09 -9.47
C ARG A 279 -18.45 11.20 -10.30
N LEU A 280 -17.79 10.08 -10.60
CA LEU A 280 -16.61 10.08 -11.47
C LEU A 280 -16.95 10.56 -12.89
N TYR A 281 -18.06 10.13 -13.45
CA TYR A 281 -18.55 10.61 -14.74
C TYR A 281 -18.82 12.13 -14.71
N GLU A 282 -19.48 12.62 -13.67
CA GLU A 282 -19.72 14.06 -13.47
C GLU A 282 -18.42 14.87 -13.38
N LEU A 283 -17.46 14.43 -12.55
CA LEU A 283 -16.15 15.08 -12.40
C LEU A 283 -15.34 15.09 -13.70
N SER A 284 -15.55 14.09 -14.54
CA SER A 284 -14.89 13.99 -15.86
C SER A 284 -15.60 14.80 -16.95
N GLY A 285 -16.77 15.41 -16.67
CA GLY A 285 -17.58 16.12 -17.66
C GLY A 285 -18.20 15.22 -18.73
N ILE A 286 -18.30 13.91 -18.46
CA ILE A 286 -18.80 12.90 -19.40
C ILE A 286 -20.16 12.40 -18.93
N THR A 287 -21.15 12.36 -19.84
CA THR A 287 -22.45 11.77 -19.50
C THR A 287 -22.35 10.25 -19.42
N ARG A 288 -22.77 9.68 -18.29
CA ARG A 288 -22.79 8.23 -18.12
C ARG A 288 -23.75 7.59 -19.11
N PRO A 289 -23.33 6.59 -19.91
CA PRO A 289 -24.20 5.91 -20.84
C PRO A 289 -25.38 5.22 -20.14
N SER A 290 -26.54 5.31 -20.74
CA SER A 290 -27.74 4.61 -20.28
C SER A 290 -27.62 3.10 -20.45
N LYS A 291 -28.40 2.31 -19.72
CA LYS A 291 -28.49 0.86 -19.92
C LYS A 291 -28.79 0.45 -21.37
N ARG A 292 -29.57 1.28 -22.07
CA ARG A 292 -29.91 1.05 -23.46
C ARG A 292 -28.70 1.25 -24.37
N GLU A 293 -27.89 2.27 -24.14
CA GLU A 293 -26.68 2.54 -24.91
C GLU A 293 -25.63 1.44 -24.68
N TYR A 294 -25.45 0.96 -23.43
CA TYR A 294 -24.61 -0.21 -23.17
C TYR A 294 -25.09 -1.46 -23.93
N ALA A 295 -26.41 -1.72 -23.97
CA ALA A 295 -26.96 -2.84 -24.69
C ALA A 295 -26.74 -2.71 -26.21
N ILE A 296 -26.83 -1.50 -26.77
CA ILE A 296 -26.55 -1.23 -28.17
C ILE A 296 -25.07 -1.44 -28.49
N LYS A 297 -24.16 -0.87 -27.67
CA LYS A 297 -22.69 -1.06 -27.81
C LYS A 297 -22.31 -2.55 -27.74
N ALA A 298 -22.89 -3.31 -26.80
CA ALA A 298 -22.65 -4.74 -26.69
C ALA A 298 -23.11 -5.52 -27.94
N LYS A 299 -24.26 -5.15 -28.53
CA LYS A 299 -24.75 -5.74 -29.80
C LYS A 299 -23.83 -5.39 -30.96
N ILE A 300 -23.36 -4.15 -31.07
CA ILE A 300 -22.41 -3.74 -32.13
C ILE A 300 -21.13 -4.57 -32.02
N LYS A 301 -20.55 -4.67 -30.80
CA LYS A 301 -19.33 -5.46 -30.55
C LYS A 301 -19.51 -6.96 -30.85
N ALA A 302 -20.68 -7.54 -30.53
CA ALA A 302 -21.00 -8.92 -30.89
C ALA A 302 -21.10 -9.11 -32.42
N ASN A 303 -21.69 -8.11 -33.12
CA ASN A 303 -21.80 -8.14 -34.61
C ASN A 303 -20.42 -7.97 -35.28
N GLU A 304 -19.52 -7.15 -34.74
CA GLU A 304 -18.13 -7.03 -35.23
C GLU A 304 -17.40 -8.39 -35.20
N GLY A 305 -17.59 -9.17 -34.17
CA GLY A 305 -17.06 -10.54 -34.07
C GLY A 305 -17.62 -11.46 -35.12
N ILE A 306 -18.92 -11.38 -35.41
CA ILE A 306 -19.56 -12.16 -36.47
C ILE A 306 -19.05 -11.73 -37.86
N VAL A 307 -18.99 -10.43 -38.13
CA VAL A 307 -18.46 -9.89 -39.39
C VAL A 307 -17.02 -10.33 -39.64
N SER A 308 -16.15 -10.25 -38.61
CA SER A 308 -14.78 -10.73 -38.69
C SER A 308 -14.70 -12.22 -39.03
N LYS A 309 -15.58 -13.04 -38.44
CA LYS A 309 -15.63 -14.48 -38.70
C LYS A 309 -16.17 -14.78 -40.11
N LEU A 310 -17.12 -14.01 -40.62
CA LEU A 310 -17.59 -14.11 -41.99
C LEU A 310 -16.52 -13.76 -43.03
N ILE A 311 -15.68 -12.77 -42.72
CA ILE A 311 -14.52 -12.40 -43.55
C ILE A 311 -13.46 -13.52 -43.52
N GLU A 312 -13.14 -14.02 -42.36
CA GLU A 312 -12.18 -15.14 -42.18
C GLU A 312 -12.61 -16.38 -42.95
N LEU A 313 -13.88 -16.70 -42.94
CA LEU A 313 -14.46 -17.82 -43.69
C LEU A 313 -14.56 -17.59 -45.22
N ASP A 314 -14.23 -16.40 -45.70
CA ASP A 314 -14.46 -16.00 -47.12
C ASP A 314 -15.89 -16.32 -47.56
N ALA A 315 -16.87 -16.00 -46.69
CA ALA A 315 -18.23 -16.50 -46.73
C ALA A 315 -18.94 -16.16 -48.04
N TYR A 316 -18.69 -14.98 -48.63
CA TYR A 316 -19.34 -14.54 -49.84
C TYR A 316 -18.87 -15.30 -51.09
N ARG A 317 -17.70 -15.97 -51.06
CA ARG A 317 -17.17 -16.82 -52.13
C ARG A 317 -17.53 -18.30 -51.91
N LYS A 318 -17.58 -18.72 -50.64
CA LYS A 318 -17.73 -20.13 -50.25
C LYS A 318 -19.18 -20.58 -50.18
N TYR A 319 -20.12 -19.66 -49.89
CA TYR A 319 -21.51 -19.96 -49.68
C TYR A 319 -22.40 -19.20 -50.72
N SER A 320 -23.29 -19.92 -51.42
CA SER A 320 -24.26 -19.34 -52.30
C SER A 320 -25.45 -18.74 -51.54
N LEU A 321 -26.23 -17.87 -52.23
CA LEU A 321 -27.39 -17.22 -51.63
C LEU A 321 -28.63 -18.13 -51.70
N ASP A 322 -28.54 -19.30 -51.05
CA ASP A 322 -29.64 -20.25 -50.95
C ASP A 322 -29.75 -20.78 -49.50
N ASP A 323 -30.91 -21.34 -49.14
CA ASP A 323 -31.23 -21.78 -47.78
C ASP A 323 -30.26 -22.83 -47.24
N LYS A 324 -29.76 -23.72 -48.14
CA LYS A 324 -28.83 -24.76 -47.75
C LYS A 324 -27.47 -24.18 -47.36
N SER A 325 -26.97 -23.24 -48.15
CA SER A 325 -25.71 -22.56 -47.92
C SER A 325 -25.80 -21.64 -46.73
N PHE A 326 -26.91 -20.92 -46.51
CA PHE A 326 -27.14 -20.14 -45.29
C PHE A 326 -27.21 -21.02 -44.06
N GLY A 327 -27.86 -22.20 -44.11
CA GLY A 327 -27.87 -23.13 -43.01
C GLY A 327 -26.47 -23.66 -42.66
N ALA A 328 -25.65 -23.96 -43.68
CA ALA A 328 -24.27 -24.39 -43.48
C ALA A 328 -23.39 -23.29 -42.89
N LEU A 329 -23.53 -22.06 -43.37
CA LEU A 329 -22.84 -20.88 -42.85
C LEU A 329 -23.24 -20.58 -41.39
N PHE A 330 -24.53 -20.63 -41.08
CA PHE A 330 -25.02 -20.49 -39.71
C PHE A 330 -24.39 -21.56 -38.78
N ALA A 331 -24.38 -22.82 -39.20
CA ALA A 331 -23.80 -23.91 -38.44
C ALA A 331 -22.29 -23.67 -38.17
N GLU A 332 -21.55 -23.17 -39.15
CA GLU A 332 -20.13 -22.89 -39.00
C GLU A 332 -19.85 -21.69 -38.09
N VAL A 333 -20.62 -20.61 -38.22
CA VAL A 333 -20.46 -19.40 -37.42
C VAL A 333 -20.84 -19.63 -35.96
N PHE A 334 -21.89 -20.40 -35.70
CA PHE A 334 -22.46 -20.57 -34.36
C PHE A 334 -22.26 -21.96 -33.74
N LYS A 335 -21.39 -22.81 -34.30
CA LYS A 335 -21.13 -24.19 -33.84
C LYS A 335 -20.85 -24.33 -32.36
N ASP A 336 -20.21 -23.29 -31.76
CA ASP A 336 -19.79 -23.31 -30.35
C ASP A 336 -20.83 -22.66 -29.43
N THR A 337 -21.85 -21.98 -30.00
CA THR A 337 -22.80 -21.20 -29.21
C THR A 337 -24.24 -21.68 -29.36
N CYS A 338 -24.58 -22.33 -30.47
CA CYS A 338 -25.94 -22.84 -30.73
C CYS A 338 -25.92 -24.29 -31.20
N ARG A 339 -26.88 -25.09 -30.75
CA ARG A 339 -27.10 -26.49 -31.19
C ARG A 339 -28.59 -26.77 -31.34
N TYR A 340 -28.96 -27.51 -32.40
CA TYR A 340 -30.29 -28.01 -32.59
C TYR A 340 -30.37 -29.48 -32.20
N ASN A 341 -31.29 -29.82 -31.31
CA ASN A 341 -31.61 -31.20 -30.95
C ASN A 341 -32.72 -31.68 -31.87
N ALA A 342 -32.38 -32.49 -32.86
CA ALA A 342 -33.33 -33.00 -33.88
C ALA A 342 -34.42 -33.90 -33.26
N THR A 343 -34.12 -34.62 -32.19
CA THR A 343 -35.07 -35.52 -31.52
C THR A 343 -36.12 -34.70 -30.73
N ALA A 344 -35.68 -33.73 -29.99
CA ALA A 344 -36.57 -32.83 -29.22
C ALA A 344 -37.16 -31.71 -30.06
N LYS A 345 -36.65 -31.51 -31.30
CA LYS A 345 -36.97 -30.38 -32.18
C LYS A 345 -36.83 -29.02 -31.53
N GLU A 346 -35.73 -28.84 -30.77
CA GLU A 346 -35.49 -27.68 -29.95
C GLU A 346 -34.07 -27.14 -30.11
N TRP A 347 -33.93 -25.81 -29.98
CA TRP A 347 -32.65 -25.14 -29.95
C TRP A 347 -32.08 -25.05 -28.52
N TYR A 348 -30.77 -25.18 -28.42
CA TYR A 348 -29.99 -24.97 -27.21
C TYR A 348 -28.92 -23.92 -27.50
N PHE A 349 -28.64 -23.08 -26.54
CA PHE A 349 -27.51 -22.15 -26.58
C PHE A 349 -26.57 -22.40 -25.40
N TYR A 350 -25.29 -22.11 -25.61
CA TYR A 350 -24.27 -22.19 -24.58
C TYR A 350 -24.16 -20.85 -23.85
N ASN A 351 -24.37 -20.82 -22.53
CA ASN A 351 -24.33 -19.61 -21.71
C ASN A 351 -22.96 -19.30 -21.10
N GLY A 352 -21.89 -19.97 -21.57
CA GLY A 352 -20.53 -19.89 -21.01
C GLY A 352 -20.22 -20.96 -19.97
N LYS A 353 -21.24 -21.71 -19.49
CA LYS A 353 -21.09 -22.78 -18.48
C LYS A 353 -21.80 -24.05 -18.87
N VAL A 354 -23.04 -23.94 -19.30
CA VAL A 354 -23.89 -25.08 -19.66
C VAL A 354 -24.73 -24.76 -20.90
N TRP A 355 -25.18 -25.85 -21.59
CA TRP A 355 -26.17 -25.75 -22.66
C TRP A 355 -27.56 -25.58 -22.08
N THR A 356 -28.23 -24.51 -22.46
CA THR A 356 -29.57 -24.15 -21.96
C THR A 356 -30.56 -24.16 -23.13
N ARG A 357 -31.77 -24.68 -22.90
CA ARG A 357 -32.86 -24.65 -23.86
C ARG A 357 -33.22 -23.20 -24.24
N ASP A 358 -33.36 -22.92 -25.52
CA ASP A 358 -33.76 -21.60 -26.01
C ASP A 358 -35.29 -21.54 -26.17
N GLU A 359 -35.97 -21.24 -25.06
CA GLU A 359 -37.42 -21.15 -25.00
C GLU A 359 -37.93 -20.01 -25.92
N GLY A 360 -38.79 -20.40 -26.91
CA GLY A 360 -39.33 -19.48 -27.90
C GLY A 360 -38.32 -19.01 -28.95
N SER A 361 -37.17 -19.66 -29.09
CA SER A 361 -36.11 -19.32 -30.05
C SER A 361 -35.67 -17.85 -29.96
N MET A 362 -35.71 -17.28 -28.77
CA MET A 362 -35.47 -15.85 -28.54
C MET A 362 -34.00 -15.44 -28.79
N ARG A 363 -33.05 -16.36 -28.65
CA ARG A 363 -31.61 -16.12 -28.83
C ARG A 363 -31.07 -16.65 -30.16
N THR A 364 -31.79 -17.59 -30.78
CA THR A 364 -31.45 -18.12 -32.10
C THR A 364 -32.17 -17.40 -33.24
N ARG A 365 -33.07 -16.46 -32.95
CA ARG A 365 -33.55 -15.45 -33.89
C ARG A 365 -32.53 -14.34 -34.02
N LEU A 366 -31.68 -14.42 -35.00
CA LEU A 366 -30.75 -13.37 -35.43
C LEU A 366 -31.42 -12.40 -36.35
#